data_e608214fa26672e0df80320ccadb4ac7
#
_entry.id   e608214fa26672e0df80320ccadb4ac7
#
_cell.length_a   1.000
_cell.length_b   1.000
_cell.length_c   1.000
_cell.angle_alpha   90.00
_cell.angle_beta   90.00
_cell.angle_gamma   90.00
#
_symmetry.space_group_name_H-M   'P 1'
#
loop_
_entity.id
_entity.type
_entity.pdbx_description
1 polymer ?
#
loop_
_entity_poly.entity_id
_entity_poly.type
_entity_poly.pdbx_seq_one_letter_code
_entity_poly.pdbx_strand_id
1 'polypeptide(L)'
;MYEFVDTNKAGSKSSLPSEALQIDGEYIENLIDGYRTLYVTGRELLGSEISEREIDLVDGSEYTGKRDTTRSITVGYQLLCTSPREFQEKFNKLSGILNKEQAKLIFADEPDKYFIGTKSSVGDVEPGRLNVKSEFTFYCCDPRKYSAAEKSFTAHQESGYQTLTIVNGGTESVPVSYDITHNHENGFIGIASKYGAIQLGKIEEADGEDYKASEILSEGYSLFQDDHGTSYQNPENTTQGTLEVKDVAGYNVMALKGGQSTSGYWNGGMKTLTIPVDSEGRRGAKNFYCYTQHWFETGLMGETGAQTIAFLTGKNEVICSMSINKSDSVGNTAHVDWFAPQNKKIKTLDFQPTAYEGNPFNLKMGGGHNDFLKEGDKLRIFWYGQYYYFTIPEIKDMACEKIQVWIGQWGDRNLGNQLVTHNYLKKIWFRKDNVEKYRDVPNRYKSGDVVYIDGNDTAVYVNGMKRMEDEIRGSKHFLVPPGETEIQFSYSAFSSPPPTIKAKIREAYL
;
A
#
# COMPACT_ATOMS: atom_id res chain seq x y z
N MET A 1 -23.57 -31.34 46.79
CA MET A 1 -24.26 -31.76 48.05
C MET A 1 -25.52 -30.90 48.12
N TYR A 2 -26.69 -31.53 47.99
CA TYR A 2 -27.97 -30.80 48.03
C TYR A 2 -28.22 -30.30 49.45
N GLU A 3 -28.27 -29.00 49.66
CA GLU A 3 -28.69 -28.39 50.92
C GLU A 3 -30.23 -28.41 50.98
N PHE A 4 -30.79 -29.07 51.97
CA PHE A 4 -32.21 -29.05 52.23
C PHE A 4 -32.71 -27.67 52.54
N VAL A 5 -33.69 -27.20 51.79
CA VAL A 5 -34.34 -25.91 51.99
C VAL A 5 -35.55 -26.11 52.91
N ASP A 6 -35.56 -25.42 54.06
CA ASP A 6 -36.74 -25.43 54.97
C ASP A 6 -37.91 -24.66 54.32
N THR A 7 -38.85 -25.39 53.81
CA THR A 7 -40.03 -24.84 53.09
C THR A 7 -41.10 -24.27 54.05
N ASN A 8 -40.92 -24.35 55.36
CA ASN A 8 -41.91 -23.90 56.36
C ASN A 8 -41.56 -22.52 56.95
N LYS A 9 -40.43 -21.94 56.63
CA LYS A 9 -40.05 -20.61 57.12
C LYS A 9 -40.19 -19.56 56.01
N ALA A 10 -41.13 -18.64 56.21
CA ALA A 10 -41.24 -17.47 55.36
C ALA A 10 -40.00 -16.57 55.58
N GLY A 11 -39.30 -16.31 54.51
CA GLY A 11 -38.37 -15.23 54.26
C GLY A 11 -37.64 -14.52 55.34
N SER A 12 -36.54 -15.06 55.87
CA SER A 12 -35.43 -14.23 56.23
C SER A 12 -34.56 -14.04 54.98
N LYS A 13 -34.03 -12.86 54.72
CA LYS A 13 -33.07 -12.56 53.64
C LYS A 13 -31.70 -13.29 53.86
N SER A 14 -31.75 -14.55 54.21
CA SER A 14 -30.61 -15.38 54.49
C SER A 14 -30.32 -16.29 53.30
N SER A 15 -29.19 -16.07 52.70
CA SER A 15 -28.54 -16.86 51.62
C SER A 15 -29.44 -17.31 50.46
N LEU A 16 -29.04 -16.91 49.27
CA LEU A 16 -29.60 -17.46 48.03
C LEU A 16 -29.57 -18.98 48.07
N PRO A 17 -30.62 -19.68 47.54
CA PRO A 17 -30.52 -21.10 47.29
C PRO A 17 -29.30 -21.44 46.44
N SER A 18 -28.71 -22.61 46.66
CA SER A 18 -27.54 -23.04 45.89
C SER A 18 -27.78 -23.07 44.37
N GLU A 19 -29.03 -23.36 43.97
CA GLU A 19 -29.44 -23.41 42.55
C GLU A 19 -30.31 -22.21 42.13
N ALA A 20 -30.22 -21.07 42.84
CA ALA A 20 -30.97 -19.88 42.49
C ALA A 20 -30.71 -19.47 41.03
N LEU A 21 -31.81 -19.16 40.32
CA LEU A 21 -31.74 -18.76 38.90
C LEU A 21 -31.57 -17.25 38.75
N GLN A 22 -30.54 -16.86 38.03
CA GLN A 22 -30.34 -15.50 37.56
C GLN A 22 -30.75 -15.39 36.10
N ILE A 23 -31.55 -14.40 35.77
CA ILE A 23 -31.92 -14.02 34.40
C ILE A 23 -31.54 -12.58 34.18
N ASP A 24 -30.78 -12.28 33.11
CA ASP A 24 -30.29 -10.95 32.75
C ASP A 24 -29.56 -10.22 33.91
N GLY A 25 -28.78 -10.94 34.65
CA GLY A 25 -27.93 -10.37 35.71
C GLY A 25 -28.56 -10.29 37.10
N GLU A 26 -29.84 -10.65 37.28
CA GLU A 26 -30.52 -10.55 38.56
C GLU A 26 -31.13 -11.89 38.95
N TYR A 27 -30.96 -12.30 40.21
CA TYR A 27 -31.61 -13.46 40.78
C TYR A 27 -33.12 -13.23 41.02
N ILE A 28 -33.97 -14.20 40.69
CA ILE A 28 -35.41 -14.06 40.84
C ILE A 28 -35.78 -13.83 42.32
N GLU A 29 -35.03 -14.42 43.26
CA GLU A 29 -35.17 -14.23 44.69
C GLU A 29 -34.99 -12.75 45.13
N ASN A 30 -34.14 -12.01 44.45
CA ASN A 30 -33.91 -10.57 44.74
C ASN A 30 -35.04 -9.71 44.17
N LEU A 31 -35.66 -10.19 43.08
CA LEU A 31 -36.70 -9.45 42.38
C LEU A 31 -38.09 -9.63 43.00
N ILE A 32 -38.38 -10.83 43.56
CA ILE A 32 -39.70 -11.19 44.07
C ILE A 32 -39.54 -11.69 45.52
N ASP A 33 -39.99 -10.88 46.47
CA ASP A 33 -40.01 -11.30 47.87
C ASP A 33 -40.95 -12.51 48.08
N GLY A 34 -40.47 -13.52 48.80
CA GLY A 34 -41.19 -14.79 48.98
C GLY A 34 -41.06 -15.78 47.84
N TYR A 35 -40.37 -15.47 46.75
CA TYR A 35 -39.96 -16.46 45.76
C TYR A 35 -38.72 -17.22 46.23
N ARG A 36 -38.69 -18.52 45.98
CA ARG A 36 -37.54 -19.37 46.25
C ARG A 36 -37.41 -20.51 45.30
N THR A 37 -36.24 -20.69 44.69
CA THR A 37 -35.91 -21.88 43.91
C THR A 37 -35.76 -23.07 44.85
N LEU A 38 -36.40 -24.19 44.51
CA LEU A 38 -36.41 -25.42 45.31
C LEU A 38 -35.46 -26.48 44.75
N TYR A 39 -35.48 -26.66 43.47
CA TYR A 39 -34.62 -27.59 42.73
C TYR A 39 -34.50 -27.18 41.25
N VAL A 40 -33.46 -27.66 40.59
CA VAL A 40 -33.29 -27.52 39.14
C VAL A 40 -32.87 -28.88 38.59
N THR A 41 -33.54 -29.30 37.51
CA THR A 41 -33.21 -30.56 36.78
C THR A 41 -32.96 -30.26 35.31
N GLY A 42 -32.30 -31.18 34.60
CA GLY A 42 -32.03 -31.05 33.17
C GLY A 42 -30.68 -30.34 32.88
N ARG A 43 -29.88 -30.04 33.92
CA ARG A 43 -28.53 -29.54 33.76
C ARG A 43 -27.45 -30.64 33.73
N GLU A 44 -27.86 -31.85 34.03
CA GLU A 44 -27.03 -33.05 34.13
C GLU A 44 -26.56 -33.54 32.76
N LEU A 45 -25.99 -34.73 32.68
CA LEU A 45 -25.56 -35.36 31.45
C LEU A 45 -26.69 -35.45 30.43
N LEU A 46 -26.44 -35.08 29.21
CA LEU A 46 -27.39 -35.09 28.10
C LEU A 46 -27.30 -36.43 27.35
N GLY A 47 -28.48 -36.99 27.02
CA GLY A 47 -28.56 -38.13 26.11
C GLY A 47 -28.35 -37.72 24.66
N SER A 48 -27.83 -38.63 23.85
CA SER A 48 -27.58 -38.40 22.42
C SER A 48 -28.48 -39.35 21.58
N GLU A 49 -28.92 -38.84 20.45
CA GLU A 49 -29.54 -39.66 19.40
C GLU A 49 -28.43 -40.34 18.59
N ILE A 50 -28.55 -41.67 18.47
CA ILE A 50 -27.67 -42.48 17.65
C ILE A 50 -28.33 -42.68 16.29
N SER A 51 -27.63 -42.33 15.24
CA SER A 51 -28.02 -42.64 13.86
C SER A 51 -27.39 -43.97 13.46
N GLU A 52 -28.19 -44.88 12.99
CA GLU A 52 -27.76 -46.21 12.58
C GLU A 52 -28.44 -46.63 11.27
N ARG A 53 -27.83 -47.57 10.59
CA ARG A 53 -28.35 -48.18 9.36
C ARG A 53 -28.45 -49.69 9.56
N GLU A 54 -29.64 -50.22 9.37
CA GLU A 54 -29.85 -51.66 9.32
C GLU A 54 -29.29 -52.24 8.02
N ILE A 55 -28.61 -53.37 8.12
CA ILE A 55 -28.08 -54.14 6.99
C ILE A 55 -28.83 -55.47 6.95
N ASP A 56 -29.52 -55.77 5.85
CA ASP A 56 -30.27 -57.01 5.68
C ASP A 56 -29.38 -58.24 5.90
N LEU A 57 -29.88 -59.20 6.63
CA LEU A 57 -29.25 -60.50 6.95
C LEU A 57 -27.97 -60.41 7.84
N VAL A 58 -27.75 -59.30 8.50
CA VAL A 58 -26.67 -59.12 9.49
C VAL A 58 -27.30 -58.75 10.83
N ASP A 59 -26.91 -59.43 11.91
CA ASP A 59 -27.35 -59.07 13.25
C ASP A 59 -26.77 -57.73 13.68
N GLY A 60 -27.67 -56.84 14.23
CA GLY A 60 -27.28 -55.49 14.66
C GLY A 60 -27.44 -54.45 13.58
N SER A 61 -26.83 -53.26 13.80
CA SER A 61 -26.87 -52.11 12.89
C SER A 61 -25.52 -51.45 12.75
N GLU A 62 -25.27 -50.78 11.64
CA GLU A 62 -24.08 -49.97 11.40
C GLU A 62 -24.22 -48.57 11.99
N TYR A 63 -23.31 -48.14 12.86
CA TYR A 63 -23.28 -46.81 13.41
C TYR A 63 -22.97 -45.81 12.30
N THR A 64 -23.84 -44.79 12.07
CA THR A 64 -23.68 -43.76 11.05
C THR A 64 -23.43 -42.36 11.63
N GLY A 65 -23.79 -42.15 12.91
CA GLY A 65 -23.53 -40.84 13.54
C GLY A 65 -24.15 -40.71 14.94
N LYS A 66 -23.76 -39.63 15.61
CA LYS A 66 -24.28 -39.19 16.90
C LYS A 66 -24.71 -37.73 16.80
N ARG A 67 -25.83 -37.38 17.39
CA ARG A 67 -26.33 -36.02 17.54
C ARG A 67 -26.73 -35.77 18.99
N ASP A 68 -26.24 -34.67 19.60
CA ASP A 68 -26.75 -34.25 20.90
C ASP A 68 -28.06 -33.49 20.71
N THR A 69 -29.05 -33.86 21.54
CA THR A 69 -30.41 -33.32 21.44
C THR A 69 -30.50 -31.95 22.11
N THR A 70 -31.63 -31.28 21.95
CA THR A 70 -31.98 -30.08 22.72
C THR A 70 -32.07 -30.39 24.20
N ARG A 71 -31.89 -29.39 25.04
CA ARG A 71 -31.92 -29.53 26.49
C ARG A 71 -33.15 -28.82 27.06
N SER A 72 -33.81 -29.47 28.03
CA SER A 72 -34.89 -28.88 28.80
C SER A 72 -34.47 -28.74 30.24
N ILE A 73 -34.46 -27.50 30.77
CA ILE A 73 -34.11 -27.21 32.15
C ILE A 73 -35.37 -26.84 32.92
N THR A 74 -35.72 -27.63 33.91
CA THR A 74 -36.93 -27.44 34.75
C THR A 74 -36.50 -26.86 36.10
N VAL A 75 -37.13 -25.76 36.49
CA VAL A 75 -36.92 -25.05 37.75
C VAL A 75 -38.17 -25.15 38.61
N GLY A 76 -38.06 -25.90 39.67
CA GLY A 76 -39.12 -25.97 40.69
C GLY A 76 -38.99 -24.78 41.69
N TYR A 77 -40.08 -24.13 41.98
CA TYR A 77 -40.11 -22.94 42.84
C TYR A 77 -41.21 -22.97 43.88
N GLN A 78 -41.05 -22.17 44.88
CA GLN A 78 -42.05 -21.80 45.86
C GLN A 78 -42.32 -20.31 45.83
N LEU A 79 -43.60 -19.90 45.92
CA LEU A 79 -44.00 -18.51 46.04
C LEU A 79 -44.88 -18.36 47.27
N LEU A 80 -44.44 -17.55 48.20
CA LEU A 80 -45.16 -17.24 49.46
C LEU A 80 -45.81 -15.86 49.36
N CYS A 81 -47.11 -15.79 49.66
CA CYS A 81 -47.90 -14.58 49.65
C CYS A 81 -48.76 -14.49 50.90
N THR A 82 -49.06 -13.28 51.36
CA THR A 82 -49.88 -13.00 52.53
C THR A 82 -51.33 -12.69 52.15
N SER A 83 -51.62 -12.35 50.90
CA SER A 83 -52.95 -12.00 50.42
C SER A 83 -53.13 -12.42 48.95
N PRO A 84 -54.39 -12.58 48.47
CA PRO A 84 -54.66 -12.87 47.06
C PRO A 84 -54.18 -11.75 46.11
N ARG A 85 -54.25 -10.52 46.54
CA ARG A 85 -53.75 -9.37 45.74
C ARG A 85 -52.23 -9.42 45.54
N GLU A 86 -51.50 -9.64 46.61
CA GLU A 86 -50.05 -9.82 46.59
C GLU A 86 -49.65 -11.01 45.68
N PHE A 87 -50.40 -12.08 45.77
CA PHE A 87 -50.20 -13.24 44.87
C PHE A 87 -50.28 -12.83 43.41
N GLN A 88 -51.34 -12.11 43.01
CA GLN A 88 -51.52 -11.64 41.63
C GLN A 88 -50.39 -10.73 41.17
N GLU A 89 -49.96 -9.78 42.04
CA GLU A 89 -48.90 -8.86 41.73
C GLU A 89 -47.56 -9.60 41.54
N LYS A 90 -47.18 -10.48 42.44
CA LYS A 90 -45.99 -11.31 42.39
C LYS A 90 -46.00 -12.26 41.22
N PHE A 91 -47.12 -12.89 40.93
CA PHE A 91 -47.26 -13.82 39.81
C PHE A 91 -47.15 -13.14 38.44
N ASN A 92 -47.77 -11.96 38.29
CA ASN A 92 -47.60 -11.15 37.12
C ASN A 92 -46.14 -10.72 36.93
N LYS A 93 -45.43 -10.35 38.01
CA LYS A 93 -44.04 -10.00 37.95
C LYS A 93 -43.16 -11.18 37.56
N LEU A 94 -43.40 -12.36 38.11
CA LEU A 94 -42.72 -13.60 37.74
C LEU A 94 -42.95 -13.92 36.27
N SER A 95 -44.19 -13.81 35.79
CA SER A 95 -44.54 -14.04 34.38
C SER A 95 -43.75 -13.09 33.47
N GLY A 96 -43.62 -11.80 33.84
CA GLY A 96 -42.84 -10.82 33.08
C GLY A 96 -41.35 -11.17 33.03
N ILE A 97 -40.76 -11.60 34.15
CA ILE A 97 -39.34 -11.99 34.22
C ILE A 97 -39.06 -13.19 33.33
N LEU A 98 -39.99 -14.18 33.35
CA LEU A 98 -39.85 -15.44 32.60
C LEU A 98 -40.19 -15.30 31.11
N ASN A 99 -40.89 -14.23 30.68
CA ASN A 99 -41.34 -14.06 29.30
C ASN A 99 -40.27 -13.42 28.42
N LYS A 100 -39.12 -14.07 28.32
CA LYS A 100 -37.98 -13.62 27.51
C LYS A 100 -37.56 -14.71 26.53
N GLU A 101 -37.17 -14.28 25.34
CA GLU A 101 -36.63 -15.19 24.33
C GLU A 101 -35.09 -15.23 24.46
N GLN A 102 -34.52 -16.44 24.28
CA GLN A 102 -33.07 -16.68 24.32
C GLN A 102 -32.36 -16.05 25.54
N ALA A 103 -33.03 -16.19 26.70
CA ALA A 103 -32.51 -15.63 27.95
C ALA A 103 -31.23 -16.35 28.41
N LYS A 104 -30.31 -15.63 28.98
CA LYS A 104 -29.15 -16.21 29.67
C LYS A 104 -29.57 -16.69 31.04
N LEU A 105 -29.40 -17.98 31.26
CA LEU A 105 -29.76 -18.67 32.49
C LEU A 105 -28.48 -18.99 33.27
N ILE A 106 -28.24 -18.31 34.35
CA ILE A 106 -27.08 -18.51 35.25
C ILE A 106 -27.58 -19.05 36.58
N PHE A 107 -26.92 -20.06 37.09
CA PHE A 107 -27.28 -20.69 38.38
C PHE A 107 -26.25 -20.36 39.44
N ALA A 108 -26.66 -20.14 40.70
CA ALA A 108 -25.79 -19.68 41.77
C ALA A 108 -24.69 -20.68 42.14
N ASP A 109 -24.85 -21.95 41.88
CA ASP A 109 -23.86 -23.02 42.07
C ASP A 109 -22.77 -23.04 40.98
N GLU A 110 -23.02 -22.39 39.81
CA GLU A 110 -22.09 -22.35 38.66
C GLU A 110 -22.16 -20.94 38.01
N PRO A 111 -21.79 -19.87 38.75
CA PRO A 111 -22.01 -18.49 38.30
C PRO A 111 -21.10 -18.04 37.15
N ASP A 112 -20.07 -18.83 36.83
CA ASP A 112 -19.13 -18.61 35.74
C ASP A 112 -19.59 -19.17 34.39
N LYS A 113 -20.80 -19.79 34.36
CA LYS A 113 -21.38 -20.38 33.13
C LYS A 113 -22.85 -20.03 32.97
N TYR A 114 -23.35 -20.10 31.74
CA TYR A 114 -24.76 -19.87 31.42
C TYR A 114 -25.26 -20.79 30.32
N PHE A 115 -26.58 -21.08 30.36
CA PHE A 115 -27.32 -21.65 29.25
C PHE A 115 -28.11 -20.55 28.53
N ILE A 116 -28.53 -20.83 27.30
CA ILE A 116 -29.43 -19.96 26.52
C ILE A 116 -30.75 -20.71 26.35
N GLY A 117 -31.84 -20.17 26.88
CA GLY A 117 -33.12 -20.84 26.83
C GLY A 117 -34.32 -19.90 26.77
N THR A 118 -35.44 -20.43 26.28
CA THR A 118 -36.73 -19.74 26.24
C THR A 118 -37.74 -20.57 27.03
N LYS A 119 -38.53 -19.90 27.89
CA LYS A 119 -39.57 -20.60 28.65
C LYS A 119 -40.56 -21.33 27.72
N SER A 120 -40.74 -22.63 27.90
CA SER A 120 -41.58 -23.49 27.06
C SER A 120 -42.84 -23.97 27.75
N SER A 121 -42.76 -24.29 29.04
CA SER A 121 -43.87 -24.78 29.80
C SER A 121 -43.88 -24.30 31.26
N VAL A 122 -45.04 -24.40 31.88
CA VAL A 122 -45.23 -24.06 33.28
C VAL A 122 -46.10 -25.17 33.91
N GLY A 123 -45.82 -25.52 35.16
CA GLY A 123 -46.60 -26.45 35.94
C GLY A 123 -47.89 -25.82 36.44
N ASP A 124 -48.80 -26.66 36.86
CA ASP A 124 -50.09 -26.25 37.44
C ASP A 124 -49.89 -25.56 38.81
N VAL A 125 -50.78 -24.64 39.10
CA VAL A 125 -50.83 -23.92 40.36
C VAL A 125 -52.10 -24.34 41.09
N GLU A 126 -51.98 -24.89 42.32
CA GLU A 126 -53.14 -25.28 43.10
C GLU A 126 -54.06 -24.08 43.42
N PRO A 127 -55.33 -24.14 43.05
CA PRO A 127 -56.24 -23.02 43.29
C PRO A 127 -56.47 -22.76 44.80
N GLY A 128 -56.60 -21.48 45.15
CA GLY A 128 -56.99 -21.07 46.53
C GLY A 128 -55.88 -21.15 47.57
N ARG A 129 -54.59 -21.33 47.14
CA ARG A 129 -53.44 -21.33 48.06
C ARG A 129 -52.60 -20.08 47.90
N LEU A 130 -52.09 -19.55 49.03
CA LEU A 130 -51.14 -18.41 49.09
C LEU A 130 -49.68 -18.88 49.22
N ASN A 131 -49.49 -20.15 49.51
CA ASN A 131 -48.19 -20.82 49.45
C ASN A 131 -48.25 -21.80 48.28
N VAL A 132 -47.63 -21.45 47.18
CA VAL A 132 -47.68 -22.20 45.94
C VAL A 132 -46.32 -22.82 45.69
N LYS A 133 -46.34 -24.10 45.30
CA LYS A 133 -45.20 -24.80 44.70
C LYS A 133 -45.57 -25.19 43.30
N SER A 134 -44.72 -24.83 42.37
CA SER A 134 -44.90 -25.19 40.94
C SER A 134 -43.53 -25.23 40.27
N GLU A 135 -43.52 -25.40 38.96
CA GLU A 135 -42.31 -25.44 38.15
C GLU A 135 -42.53 -24.73 36.81
N PHE A 136 -41.41 -24.34 36.20
CA PHE A 136 -41.39 -23.90 34.81
C PHE A 136 -40.17 -24.48 34.12
N THR A 137 -40.27 -24.67 32.79
CA THR A 137 -39.24 -25.30 32.00
C THR A 137 -38.72 -24.33 30.93
N PHE A 138 -37.43 -24.21 30.83
CA PHE A 138 -36.75 -23.57 29.72
C PHE A 138 -36.32 -24.60 28.68
N TYR A 139 -36.61 -24.30 27.42
CA TYR A 139 -36.13 -25.06 26.29
C TYR A 139 -34.91 -24.42 25.69
N CYS A 140 -33.76 -25.10 25.69
CA CYS A 140 -32.49 -24.68 25.14
C CYS A 140 -32.31 -25.41 23.80
N CYS A 141 -32.46 -24.67 22.70
CA CYS A 141 -32.19 -25.17 21.34
C CYS A 141 -30.74 -25.61 21.18
N ASP A 142 -29.81 -24.84 21.74
CA ASP A 142 -28.42 -25.24 21.91
C ASP A 142 -28.26 -25.88 23.31
N PRO A 143 -27.87 -27.16 23.37
CA PRO A 143 -27.77 -27.86 24.63
C PRO A 143 -26.55 -27.49 25.48
N ARG A 144 -25.63 -26.71 24.93
CA ARG A 144 -24.38 -26.37 25.56
C ARG A 144 -24.54 -25.27 26.60
N LYS A 145 -23.67 -25.28 27.59
CA LYS A 145 -23.45 -24.13 28.45
C LYS A 145 -22.14 -23.43 28.08
N TYR A 146 -22.11 -22.13 28.24
CA TYR A 146 -21.00 -21.27 27.85
C TYR A 146 -20.36 -20.58 29.04
N SER A 147 -19.04 -20.39 28.99
CA SER A 147 -18.35 -19.56 29.99
C SER A 147 -18.88 -18.12 29.95
N ALA A 148 -19.10 -17.51 31.13
CA ALA A 148 -19.55 -16.13 31.24
C ALA A 148 -18.48 -15.15 30.68
N ALA A 149 -17.22 -15.43 30.95
CA ALA A 149 -16.08 -14.64 30.46
C ALA A 149 -15.52 -15.20 29.15
N GLU A 150 -15.07 -14.30 28.30
CA GLU A 150 -14.25 -14.66 27.13
C GLU A 150 -12.77 -14.76 27.50
N LYS A 151 -12.09 -15.74 26.94
CA LYS A 151 -10.63 -15.85 27.02
C LYS A 151 -9.99 -15.15 25.84
N SER A 152 -8.98 -14.33 26.09
CA SER A 152 -8.23 -13.59 25.09
C SER A 152 -6.76 -14.04 25.07
N PHE A 153 -6.23 -14.23 23.89
CA PHE A 153 -4.86 -14.64 23.62
C PHE A 153 -4.22 -13.61 22.70
N THR A 154 -2.94 -13.31 22.91
CA THR A 154 -2.19 -12.35 22.09
C THR A 154 -1.11 -13.07 21.32
N ALA A 155 -0.97 -12.76 20.04
CA ALA A 155 0.05 -13.34 19.19
C ALA A 155 1.45 -12.83 19.56
N HIS A 156 2.45 -13.68 19.38
CA HIS A 156 3.86 -13.40 19.59
C HIS A 156 4.61 -13.43 18.27
N GLN A 157 5.60 -12.53 18.12
CA GLN A 157 6.41 -12.44 16.92
C GLN A 157 7.41 -13.59 16.87
N GLU A 158 7.45 -14.27 15.73
CA GLU A 158 8.47 -15.22 15.32
C GLU A 158 9.24 -14.67 14.11
N SER A 159 10.13 -15.47 13.53
CA SER A 159 10.88 -15.04 12.36
C SER A 159 10.00 -15.03 11.09
N GLY A 160 9.46 -13.87 10.75
CA GLY A 160 8.66 -13.65 9.53
C GLY A 160 7.16 -13.92 9.63
N TYR A 161 6.66 -14.35 10.79
CA TYR A 161 5.23 -14.56 11.05
C TYR A 161 4.93 -14.40 12.55
N GLN A 162 3.67 -14.46 12.94
CA GLN A 162 3.28 -14.46 14.35
C GLN A 162 2.57 -15.77 14.70
N THR A 163 2.66 -16.18 15.96
CA THR A 163 1.97 -17.35 16.48
C THR A 163 1.23 -17.02 17.75
N LEU A 164 0.16 -17.76 18.02
CA LEU A 164 -0.46 -17.86 19.33
C LEU A 164 -0.96 -19.28 19.58
N THR A 165 -1.04 -19.65 20.84
CA THR A 165 -1.65 -20.92 21.28
C THR A 165 -2.94 -20.61 22.00
N ILE A 166 -4.06 -21.14 21.49
CA ILE A 166 -5.36 -21.11 22.15
C ILE A 166 -5.46 -22.33 23.07
N VAL A 167 -5.82 -22.08 24.31
CA VAL A 167 -6.12 -23.16 25.29
C VAL A 167 -7.65 -23.17 25.54
N ASN A 168 -8.34 -24.11 24.91
CA ASN A 168 -9.75 -24.36 25.11
C ASN A 168 -9.94 -25.38 26.25
N GLY A 169 -10.35 -24.92 27.44
CA GLY A 169 -10.63 -25.75 28.61
C GLY A 169 -12.07 -26.30 28.63
N GLY A 170 -12.89 -26.03 27.60
CA GLY A 170 -14.22 -26.57 27.45
C GLY A 170 -14.22 -28.04 27.01
N THR A 171 -15.42 -28.64 26.88
CA THR A 171 -15.58 -29.98 26.34
C THR A 171 -15.95 -30.01 24.87
N GLU A 172 -16.29 -28.85 24.31
CA GLU A 172 -16.77 -28.68 22.95
C GLU A 172 -15.81 -27.82 22.11
N SER A 173 -15.83 -28.04 20.78
CA SER A 173 -15.14 -27.19 19.82
C SER A 173 -15.85 -25.84 19.71
N VAL A 174 -15.06 -24.75 19.73
CA VAL A 174 -15.59 -23.39 19.76
C VAL A 174 -15.04 -22.54 18.62
N PRO A 175 -15.82 -21.58 18.11
CA PRO A 175 -15.36 -20.61 17.13
C PRO A 175 -14.35 -19.63 17.76
N VAL A 176 -13.50 -19.05 16.89
CA VAL A 176 -12.49 -18.07 17.29
C VAL A 176 -12.79 -16.75 16.61
N SER A 177 -12.86 -15.68 17.39
CA SER A 177 -12.90 -14.31 16.88
C SER A 177 -11.52 -13.67 16.96
N TYR A 178 -11.19 -12.83 15.99
CA TYR A 178 -9.89 -12.18 15.91
C TYR A 178 -10.03 -10.66 15.86
N ASP A 179 -9.22 -9.97 16.67
CA ASP A 179 -9.00 -8.53 16.60
C ASP A 179 -7.58 -8.28 16.08
N ILE A 180 -7.46 -7.62 14.94
CA ILE A 180 -6.20 -7.34 14.26
C ILE A 180 -6.08 -5.84 14.07
N THR A 181 -5.12 -5.21 14.75
CA THR A 181 -4.82 -3.78 14.62
C THR A 181 -3.56 -3.63 13.77
N HIS A 182 -3.67 -2.93 12.65
CA HIS A 182 -2.55 -2.65 11.77
C HIS A 182 -1.68 -1.53 12.33
N ASN A 183 -0.42 -1.81 12.61
CA ASN A 183 0.56 -0.82 13.08
C ASN A 183 1.30 -0.14 11.92
N HIS A 184 1.21 -0.70 10.73
CA HIS A 184 1.73 -0.21 9.45
C HIS A 184 0.76 -0.59 8.34
N GLU A 185 0.95 -0.07 7.13
CA GLU A 185 0.20 -0.51 5.95
C GLU A 185 0.38 -2.02 5.72
N ASN A 186 -0.69 -2.64 5.22
CA ASN A 186 -0.71 -4.08 4.99
C ASN A 186 -1.69 -4.43 3.87
N GLY A 187 -1.30 -5.32 2.98
CA GLY A 187 -2.15 -5.79 1.88
C GLY A 187 -2.81 -7.15 2.14
N PHE A 188 -2.29 -7.93 3.10
CA PHE A 188 -2.68 -9.32 3.30
C PHE A 188 -2.64 -9.76 4.76
N ILE A 189 -3.61 -10.59 5.15
CA ILE A 189 -3.62 -11.31 6.43
C ILE A 189 -3.93 -12.78 6.14
N GLY A 190 -3.08 -13.67 6.59
CA GLY A 190 -3.32 -15.11 6.62
C GLY A 190 -3.41 -15.61 8.06
N ILE A 191 -4.40 -16.44 8.36
CA ILE A 191 -4.60 -17.12 9.65
C ILE A 191 -4.69 -18.60 9.36
N ALA A 192 -3.76 -19.38 9.86
CA ALA A 192 -3.66 -20.81 9.54
C ALA A 192 -3.58 -21.68 10.80
N SER A 193 -4.28 -22.78 10.78
CA SER A 193 -4.18 -23.85 11.76
C SER A 193 -4.33 -25.22 11.06
N LYS A 194 -4.12 -26.29 11.78
CA LYS A 194 -4.36 -27.66 11.26
C LYS A 194 -5.82 -27.94 10.91
N TYR A 195 -6.77 -27.06 11.29
CA TYR A 195 -8.20 -27.25 11.08
C TYR A 195 -8.75 -26.40 9.93
N GLY A 196 -8.03 -25.37 9.49
CA GLY A 196 -8.45 -24.50 8.39
C GLY A 196 -7.52 -23.31 8.22
N ALA A 197 -7.84 -22.48 7.23
CA ALA A 197 -7.11 -21.26 6.96
C ALA A 197 -8.07 -20.15 6.49
N ILE A 198 -7.89 -18.95 7.02
CA ILE A 198 -8.62 -17.75 6.63
C ILE A 198 -7.60 -16.81 5.97
N GLN A 199 -7.96 -16.24 4.84
CA GLN A 199 -7.11 -15.31 4.10
C GLN A 199 -7.90 -14.06 3.73
N LEU A 200 -7.33 -12.90 4.02
CA LEU A 200 -7.92 -11.59 3.73
C LEU A 200 -6.95 -10.76 2.89
N GLY A 201 -7.50 -9.94 2.00
CA GLY A 201 -6.72 -9.01 1.20
C GLY A 201 -6.14 -9.64 -0.06
N LYS A 202 -4.89 -9.29 -0.40
CA LYS A 202 -4.19 -9.77 -1.59
C LYS A 202 -2.74 -10.12 -1.25
N ILE A 203 -2.37 -11.38 -1.45
CA ILE A 203 -1.05 -11.91 -1.07
C ILE A 203 0.09 -11.16 -1.78
N GLU A 204 -0.10 -10.82 -3.07
CA GLU A 204 0.90 -10.16 -3.91
C GLU A 204 0.72 -8.63 -3.97
N GLU A 205 0.06 -8.04 -2.97
CA GLU A 205 -0.06 -6.58 -2.92
C GLU A 205 1.31 -5.97 -2.65
N ALA A 206 1.74 -5.07 -3.55
CA ALA A 206 3.02 -4.39 -3.44
C ALA A 206 2.87 -3.12 -2.61
N ASP A 207 3.90 -2.78 -1.82
CA ASP A 207 4.01 -1.54 -1.07
C ASP A 207 4.11 -0.32 -2.00
N GLY A 208 4.71 -0.51 -3.16
CA GLY A 208 4.85 0.54 -4.17
C GLY A 208 5.29 0.02 -5.52
N GLU A 209 5.48 0.93 -6.44
CA GLU A 209 5.91 0.61 -7.80
C GLU A 209 7.09 1.46 -8.26
N ASP A 210 8.02 0.83 -8.94
CA ASP A 210 9.08 1.52 -9.66
C ASP A 210 8.54 2.05 -10.99
N TYR A 211 8.82 3.32 -11.27
CA TYR A 211 8.48 3.95 -12.54
C TYR A 211 9.62 4.81 -13.06
N LYS A 212 9.59 5.15 -14.36
CA LYS A 212 10.59 5.99 -15.00
C LYS A 212 9.99 7.34 -15.35
N ALA A 213 10.70 8.40 -14.97
CA ALA A 213 10.33 9.78 -15.25
C ALA A 213 11.39 10.50 -16.08
N SER A 214 11.03 11.66 -16.63
CA SER A 214 11.96 12.59 -17.27
C SER A 214 12.03 13.86 -16.45
N GLU A 215 13.25 14.41 -16.28
CA GLU A 215 13.51 15.62 -15.49
C GLU A 215 14.32 16.65 -16.28
N ILE A 216 13.86 17.90 -16.30
CA ILE A 216 14.64 19.02 -16.85
C ILE A 216 15.67 19.41 -15.80
N LEU A 217 16.94 19.18 -16.11
CA LEU A 217 18.04 19.46 -15.18
C LEU A 217 18.72 20.81 -15.44
N SER A 218 18.56 21.40 -16.63
CA SER A 218 19.10 22.73 -16.96
C SER A 218 18.21 23.40 -18.00
N GLU A 219 17.99 24.71 -17.81
CA GLU A 219 17.31 25.57 -18.77
C GLU A 219 18.06 26.94 -18.82
N GLY A 220 18.35 27.38 -20.03
CA GLY A 220 19.08 28.63 -20.26
C GLY A 220 20.58 28.54 -19.94
N TYR A 221 21.17 29.65 -19.55
CA TYR A 221 22.64 29.81 -19.50
C TYR A 221 23.21 29.93 -18.08
N SER A 222 22.39 30.02 -17.05
CA SER A 222 22.80 30.35 -15.68
C SER A 222 23.83 29.39 -15.06
N LEU A 223 23.80 28.13 -15.48
CA LEU A 223 24.71 27.09 -14.97
C LEU A 223 26.01 26.99 -15.78
N PHE A 224 26.12 27.67 -16.92
CA PHE A 224 27.34 27.66 -17.72
C PHE A 224 28.45 28.53 -17.09
N GLN A 225 29.62 27.96 -16.93
CA GLN A 225 30.79 28.62 -16.39
C GLN A 225 31.85 28.87 -17.50
N ASP A 226 32.63 29.96 -17.42
CA ASP A 226 33.75 30.20 -18.33
C ASP A 226 34.74 29.03 -18.26
N ASP A 227 35.20 28.61 -19.42
CA ASP A 227 36.15 27.51 -19.57
C ASP A 227 37.25 27.91 -20.57
N HIS A 228 38.47 27.79 -20.13
CA HIS A 228 39.67 28.09 -20.93
C HIS A 228 40.52 26.84 -21.19
N GLY A 229 39.93 25.64 -20.92
CA GLY A 229 40.58 24.37 -21.17
C GLY A 229 40.50 23.90 -22.63
N THR A 230 40.54 22.61 -22.80
CA THR A 230 40.47 21.98 -24.13
C THR A 230 39.06 22.02 -24.68
N SER A 231 38.87 22.41 -25.92
CA SER A 231 37.64 22.16 -26.70
C SER A 231 37.62 20.69 -27.11
N TYR A 232 36.84 19.87 -26.44
CA TYR A 232 36.86 18.41 -26.67
C TYR A 232 36.25 18.01 -28.02
N GLN A 233 35.36 18.83 -28.59
CA GLN A 233 34.85 18.61 -29.95
C GLN A 233 35.96 18.78 -31.00
N ASN A 234 36.80 19.80 -30.86
CA ASN A 234 37.98 20.00 -31.72
C ASN A 234 39.12 20.61 -30.87
N PRO A 235 40.14 19.82 -30.49
CA PRO A 235 41.25 20.30 -29.68
C PRO A 235 42.11 21.41 -30.34
N GLU A 236 41.99 21.60 -31.67
CA GLU A 236 42.65 22.69 -32.38
C GLU A 236 41.97 24.06 -32.19
N ASN A 237 40.73 24.06 -31.70
CA ASN A 237 40.02 25.28 -31.34
C ASN A 237 40.67 25.93 -30.12
N THR A 238 41.22 27.11 -30.29
CA THR A 238 41.82 27.87 -29.19
C THR A 238 40.73 28.68 -28.46
N THR A 239 40.98 28.99 -27.18
CA THR A 239 40.07 29.74 -26.31
C THR A 239 40.78 30.93 -25.69
N GLN A 240 40.90 32.03 -26.45
CA GLN A 240 41.51 33.28 -25.99
C GLN A 240 40.48 34.34 -25.58
N GLY A 241 39.26 34.20 -26.05
CA GLY A 241 38.10 35.01 -25.68
C GLY A 241 37.24 34.36 -24.62
N THR A 242 36.11 35.00 -24.34
CA THR A 242 35.07 34.50 -23.46
C THR A 242 33.71 34.49 -24.17
N LEU A 243 32.74 33.81 -23.63
CA LEU A 243 31.35 33.91 -24.06
C LEU A 243 30.56 34.79 -23.08
N GLU A 244 29.77 35.70 -23.63
CA GLU A 244 28.82 36.52 -22.85
C GLU A 244 27.37 36.18 -23.21
N VAL A 245 26.46 36.43 -22.28
CA VAL A 245 25.03 36.43 -22.56
C VAL A 245 24.60 37.87 -22.75
N LYS A 246 24.02 38.18 -23.90
CA LYS A 246 23.56 39.53 -24.25
C LYS A 246 22.23 39.53 -24.97
N ASP A 247 21.51 40.64 -24.92
CA ASP A 247 20.32 40.85 -25.74
C ASP A 247 20.73 41.21 -27.17
N VAL A 248 20.15 40.50 -28.13
CA VAL A 248 20.26 40.80 -29.56
C VAL A 248 18.86 40.69 -30.15
N ALA A 249 18.29 41.79 -30.60
CA ALA A 249 16.96 41.88 -31.18
C ALA A 249 15.84 41.30 -30.28
N GLY A 250 15.94 41.49 -28.95
CA GLY A 250 14.99 41.01 -27.97
C GLY A 250 15.16 39.54 -27.54
N TYR A 251 16.29 38.93 -27.93
CA TYR A 251 16.64 37.58 -27.53
C TYR A 251 17.89 37.54 -26.68
N ASN A 252 17.87 36.90 -25.54
CA ASN A 252 19.05 36.59 -24.77
C ASN A 252 19.84 35.49 -25.50
N VAL A 253 21.02 35.78 -25.96
CA VAL A 253 21.89 34.87 -26.73
C VAL A 253 23.25 34.72 -26.07
N MET A 254 23.85 33.54 -26.16
CA MET A 254 25.25 33.32 -25.85
C MET A 254 26.08 33.64 -27.09
N ALA A 255 27.04 34.53 -26.95
CA ALA A 255 27.83 35.10 -28.04
C ALA A 255 29.32 35.22 -27.67
N LEU A 256 30.19 35.27 -28.66
CA LEU A 256 31.63 35.53 -28.47
C LEU A 256 31.86 36.96 -28.01
N LYS A 257 32.73 37.09 -26.99
CA LYS A 257 33.26 38.36 -26.48
C LYS A 257 34.78 38.33 -26.55
N GLY A 258 35.34 39.09 -27.47
CA GLY A 258 36.80 39.11 -27.69
C GLY A 258 37.30 37.81 -28.38
N GLY A 259 38.55 37.52 -28.25
CA GLY A 259 39.13 36.27 -28.75
C GLY A 259 39.74 36.33 -30.13
N GLN A 260 40.21 37.49 -30.54
CA GLN A 260 41.02 37.66 -31.75
C GLN A 260 42.39 37.02 -31.55
N SER A 261 42.86 36.30 -32.53
CA SER A 261 44.21 35.72 -32.57
C SER A 261 44.89 36.08 -33.86
N THR A 262 46.20 36.23 -33.80
CA THR A 262 47.05 36.39 -34.97
C THR A 262 47.55 35.07 -35.57
N SER A 263 47.18 33.94 -34.96
CA SER A 263 47.49 32.61 -35.46
C SER A 263 46.51 32.21 -36.56
N GLY A 264 46.88 31.41 -37.51
CA GLY A 264 45.99 30.88 -38.56
C GLY A 264 45.03 29.79 -38.11
N TYR A 265 44.59 29.80 -36.84
CA TYR A 265 43.69 28.76 -36.25
C TYR A 265 42.36 29.36 -35.84
N TRP A 266 41.39 28.46 -35.57
CA TRP A 266 40.12 28.84 -34.96
C TRP A 266 40.35 29.34 -33.54
N ASN A 267 39.78 30.50 -33.21
CA ASN A 267 39.93 31.14 -31.90
C ASN A 267 38.57 31.64 -31.41
N GLY A 268 38.24 31.40 -30.17
CA GLY A 268 36.91 31.73 -29.61
C GLY A 268 36.85 31.82 -28.11
N GLY A 269 35.66 31.78 -27.59
CA GLY A 269 35.34 31.60 -26.17
C GLY A 269 34.62 30.30 -25.95
N MET A 270 34.68 29.81 -24.73
CA MET A 270 34.06 28.52 -24.33
C MET A 270 33.40 28.66 -22.96
N LYS A 271 32.27 27.96 -22.81
CA LYS A 271 31.62 27.74 -21.51
C LYS A 271 31.24 26.28 -21.37
N THR A 272 31.36 25.78 -20.15
CA THR A 272 30.99 24.41 -19.80
C THR A 272 29.92 24.41 -18.71
N LEU A 273 28.86 23.64 -18.93
CA LEU A 273 27.83 23.33 -17.97
C LEU A 273 28.14 21.98 -17.35
N THR A 274 28.23 21.90 -16.02
CA THR A 274 28.14 20.64 -15.29
C THR A 274 26.68 20.37 -14.99
N ILE A 275 26.16 19.24 -15.47
CA ILE A 275 24.75 18.85 -15.30
C ILE A 275 24.49 18.53 -13.83
N PRO A 276 23.46 19.13 -13.20
CA PRO A 276 23.06 18.81 -11.83
C PRO A 276 22.68 17.36 -11.64
N VAL A 277 22.62 16.91 -10.39
CA VAL A 277 22.03 15.63 -10.04
C VAL A 277 20.52 15.64 -10.25
N ASP A 278 19.91 14.49 -10.50
CA ASP A 278 18.47 14.34 -10.56
C ASP A 278 17.83 14.40 -9.16
N SER A 279 16.51 14.30 -9.09
CA SER A 279 15.77 14.32 -7.82
C SER A 279 16.14 13.19 -6.85
N GLU A 280 16.73 12.10 -7.37
CA GLU A 280 17.21 10.95 -6.59
C GLU A 280 18.72 11.10 -6.21
N GLY A 281 19.31 12.28 -6.46
CA GLY A 281 20.71 12.55 -6.16
C GLY A 281 21.73 11.88 -7.08
N ARG A 282 21.30 11.31 -8.22
CA ARG A 282 22.17 10.56 -9.13
C ARG A 282 22.74 11.49 -10.22
N ARG A 283 24.07 11.49 -10.37
CA ARG A 283 24.77 12.25 -11.40
C ARG A 283 24.78 11.49 -12.74
N GLY A 284 24.82 12.27 -13.82
CA GLY A 284 24.95 11.75 -15.18
C GLY A 284 23.64 11.25 -15.79
N ALA A 285 23.50 11.43 -17.09
CA ALA A 285 22.35 11.04 -17.88
C ALA A 285 22.75 10.05 -18.98
N LYS A 286 22.47 8.76 -18.80
CA LYS A 286 22.66 7.75 -19.86
C LYS A 286 21.67 7.93 -21.00
N ASN A 287 20.47 8.39 -20.67
CA ASN A 287 19.43 8.76 -21.62
C ASN A 287 19.10 10.23 -21.42
N PHE A 288 19.11 10.99 -22.49
CA PHE A 288 18.87 12.43 -22.39
C PHE A 288 18.27 13.01 -23.66
N TYR A 289 17.60 14.12 -23.49
CA TYR A 289 17.17 15.01 -24.56
C TYR A 289 17.78 16.40 -24.32
N CYS A 290 18.41 16.96 -25.35
CA CYS A 290 18.89 18.34 -25.32
C CYS A 290 18.32 19.10 -26.48
N TYR A 291 17.63 20.16 -26.18
CA TYR A 291 17.08 21.08 -27.16
C TYR A 291 17.98 22.30 -27.29
N THR A 292 18.27 22.73 -28.52
CA THR A 292 19.03 23.92 -28.82
C THR A 292 18.37 24.75 -29.91
N GLN A 293 18.62 26.07 -29.87
CA GLN A 293 18.37 26.97 -30.98
C GLN A 293 19.67 27.74 -31.30
N HIS A 294 20.04 27.69 -32.55
CA HIS A 294 21.21 28.38 -33.05
C HIS A 294 20.79 29.48 -34.00
N TRP A 295 21.48 30.61 -33.95
CA TRP A 295 21.32 31.67 -34.93
C TRP A 295 22.67 31.84 -35.60
N PHE A 296 22.80 31.41 -36.87
CA PHE A 296 24.04 31.44 -37.64
C PHE A 296 23.76 32.03 -39.02
N GLU A 297 24.13 33.31 -39.21
CA GLU A 297 23.71 34.11 -40.35
C GLU A 297 24.79 35.13 -40.74
N THR A 298 25.16 35.10 -42.00
CA THR A 298 26.15 36.04 -42.57
C THR A 298 25.46 37.29 -43.13
N GLY A 299 26.09 38.43 -42.89
CA GLY A 299 25.81 39.70 -43.57
C GLY A 299 26.58 39.88 -44.88
N LEU A 300 27.81 39.34 -44.91
CA LEU A 300 28.69 39.38 -46.08
C LEU A 300 29.19 37.98 -46.40
N MET A 301 29.41 37.69 -47.70
CA MET A 301 29.86 36.36 -48.17
C MET A 301 31.20 35.94 -47.58
N GLY A 302 32.12 36.84 -47.39
CA GLY A 302 33.46 36.55 -46.87
C GLY A 302 33.57 36.41 -45.35
N GLU A 303 32.48 36.50 -44.59
CA GLU A 303 32.47 36.26 -43.18
C GLU A 303 32.77 34.81 -42.84
N THR A 304 33.54 34.56 -41.75
CA THR A 304 33.87 33.26 -41.22
C THR A 304 33.45 33.15 -39.77
N GLY A 305 33.12 31.93 -39.35
CA GLY A 305 32.73 31.69 -37.95
C GLY A 305 32.42 30.23 -37.70
N ALA A 306 32.47 29.86 -36.44
CA ALA A 306 32.08 28.52 -36.03
C ALA A 306 31.45 28.53 -34.64
N GLN A 307 30.61 27.54 -34.38
CA GLN A 307 30.13 27.20 -33.04
C GLN A 307 30.04 25.71 -32.88
N THR A 308 30.31 25.23 -31.67
CA THR A 308 30.25 23.80 -31.35
C THR A 308 29.47 23.57 -30.06
N ILE A 309 28.83 22.42 -30.00
CA ILE A 309 28.24 21.88 -28.78
C ILE A 309 28.68 20.44 -28.62
N ALA A 310 29.19 20.06 -27.44
CA ALA A 310 29.64 18.72 -27.13
C ALA A 310 29.03 18.24 -25.84
N PHE A 311 28.53 16.99 -25.88
CA PHE A 311 28.03 16.27 -24.72
C PHE A 311 29.10 15.32 -24.22
N LEU A 312 29.51 15.49 -22.96
CA LEU A 312 30.71 14.90 -22.39
C LEU A 312 30.39 14.04 -21.18
N THR A 313 31.16 12.96 -21.00
CA THR A 313 31.18 12.20 -19.74
C THR A 313 31.89 13.00 -18.63
N GLY A 314 31.81 12.52 -17.38
CA GLY A 314 32.60 13.10 -16.27
C GLY A 314 34.09 13.11 -16.50
N LYS A 315 34.62 12.21 -17.36
CA LYS A 315 36.04 12.13 -17.78
C LYS A 315 36.38 12.97 -19.00
N ASN A 316 35.43 13.78 -19.49
CA ASN A 316 35.54 14.60 -20.67
C ASN A 316 35.63 13.82 -22.01
N GLU A 317 35.16 12.61 -22.06
CA GLU A 317 35.01 11.83 -23.30
C GLU A 317 33.78 12.34 -24.06
N VAL A 318 33.92 12.59 -25.35
CA VAL A 318 32.79 13.01 -26.20
C VAL A 318 31.85 11.87 -26.43
N ILE A 319 30.57 12.07 -26.08
CA ILE A 319 29.48 11.13 -26.37
C ILE A 319 28.94 11.39 -27.77
N CYS A 320 28.60 12.64 -28.05
CA CYS A 320 28.26 13.16 -29.36
C CYS A 320 28.50 14.67 -29.38
N SER A 321 28.62 15.23 -30.55
CA SER A 321 28.81 16.68 -30.69
C SER A 321 28.35 17.19 -32.05
N MET A 322 28.15 18.49 -32.16
CA MET A 322 27.84 19.20 -33.38
C MET A 322 28.80 20.40 -33.57
N SER A 323 29.19 20.62 -34.79
CA SER A 323 29.87 21.84 -35.21
C SER A 323 29.10 22.50 -36.35
N ILE A 324 28.87 23.80 -36.23
CA ILE A 324 28.45 24.66 -37.34
C ILE A 324 29.63 25.47 -37.72
N ASN A 325 30.10 25.43 -38.95
CA ASN A 325 31.28 26.16 -39.40
C ASN A 325 31.13 26.75 -40.77
N LYS A 326 31.67 27.94 -40.93
CA LYS A 326 31.86 28.60 -42.22
C LYS A 326 33.30 29.08 -42.27
N SER A 327 34.11 28.36 -43.04
CA SER A 327 35.51 28.70 -43.32
C SER A 327 35.73 29.31 -44.73
N ASP A 328 34.71 29.19 -45.59
CA ASP A 328 34.74 29.77 -46.93
C ASP A 328 34.77 31.31 -46.86
N SER A 329 35.90 31.91 -47.21
CA SER A 329 36.09 33.36 -47.23
C SER A 329 35.79 34.04 -48.56
N VAL A 330 35.42 33.28 -49.57
CA VAL A 330 35.12 33.75 -50.96
C VAL A 330 33.64 33.55 -51.27
N GLY A 331 33.11 32.38 -50.95
CA GLY A 331 31.70 32.04 -51.16
C GLY A 331 30.88 32.14 -49.84
N ASN A 332 29.66 31.59 -49.87
CA ASN A 332 28.76 31.62 -48.70
C ASN A 332 28.27 30.25 -48.31
N THR A 333 29.12 29.22 -48.34
CA THR A 333 28.79 27.87 -47.92
C THR A 333 29.21 27.61 -46.49
N ALA A 334 28.31 27.14 -45.65
CA ALA A 334 28.57 26.66 -44.30
C ALA A 334 28.20 25.17 -44.19
N HIS A 335 28.76 24.54 -43.18
CA HIS A 335 28.54 23.10 -42.91
C HIS A 335 28.05 22.93 -41.50
N VAL A 336 27.16 21.93 -41.33
CA VAL A 336 26.88 21.33 -40.02
C VAL A 336 27.41 19.91 -40.01
N ASP A 337 28.27 19.63 -39.04
CA ASP A 337 28.92 18.33 -38.86
C ASP A 337 28.50 17.74 -37.52
N TRP A 338 28.12 16.47 -37.54
CA TRP A 338 27.81 15.69 -36.33
C TRP A 338 28.89 14.63 -36.12
N PHE A 339 29.18 14.41 -34.83
CA PHE A 339 30.30 13.54 -34.43
C PHE A 339 29.83 12.52 -33.37
N ALA A 340 30.37 11.31 -33.47
CA ALA A 340 30.36 10.24 -32.49
C ALA A 340 31.59 10.34 -31.56
N PRO A 341 31.82 9.43 -30.60
CA PRO A 341 33.01 9.37 -29.78
C PRO A 341 34.31 9.45 -30.61
N GLN A 342 35.36 9.95 -29.97
CA GLN A 342 36.67 10.17 -30.61
C GLN A 342 36.62 11.15 -31.80
N ASN A 343 35.63 12.04 -31.80
CA ASN A 343 35.40 13.02 -32.87
C ASN A 343 35.25 12.39 -34.27
N LYS A 344 34.71 11.15 -34.31
CA LYS A 344 34.38 10.49 -35.54
C LYS A 344 33.19 11.19 -36.20
N LYS A 345 33.43 11.84 -37.33
CA LYS A 345 32.35 12.49 -38.10
C LYS A 345 31.36 11.45 -38.64
N ILE A 346 30.10 11.62 -38.36
CA ILE A 346 29.02 10.68 -38.76
C ILE A 346 28.12 11.27 -39.84
N LYS A 347 28.07 12.61 -39.95
CA LYS A 347 27.29 13.30 -40.98
C LYS A 347 27.80 14.68 -41.23
N THR A 348 27.76 15.14 -42.50
CA THR A 348 27.94 16.53 -42.91
C THR A 348 26.75 16.95 -43.75
N LEU A 349 26.25 18.14 -43.52
CA LEU A 349 25.19 18.76 -44.32
C LEU A 349 25.61 20.21 -44.64
N ASP A 350 25.45 20.59 -45.90
CA ASP A 350 25.80 21.92 -46.39
C ASP A 350 24.58 22.82 -46.36
N PHE A 351 24.79 24.10 -46.06
CA PHE A 351 23.77 25.13 -46.15
C PHE A 351 24.37 26.49 -46.48
N GLN A 352 23.52 27.40 -46.87
CA GLN A 352 23.92 28.79 -47.08
C GLN A 352 23.43 29.64 -45.89
N PRO A 353 24.33 30.23 -45.08
CA PRO A 353 23.97 30.95 -43.86
C PRO A 353 23.51 32.39 -44.16
N THR A 354 22.54 32.53 -45.06
CA THR A 354 21.95 33.83 -45.41
C THR A 354 20.82 34.24 -44.47
N ALA A 355 20.43 35.52 -44.51
CA ALA A 355 19.23 35.99 -43.79
C ALA A 355 17.90 35.58 -44.40
N TYR A 356 17.94 34.73 -45.45
CA TYR A 356 16.76 34.34 -46.24
C TYR A 356 16.34 32.89 -45.98
N GLU A 357 15.22 32.53 -46.57
CA GLU A 357 14.73 31.16 -46.56
C GLU A 357 15.78 30.18 -47.12
N GLY A 358 15.84 29.00 -46.53
CA GLY A 358 16.83 27.96 -46.86
C GLY A 358 18.01 27.88 -45.87
N ASN A 359 18.18 28.84 -44.98
CA ASN A 359 19.12 28.73 -43.86
C ASN A 359 18.45 28.04 -42.67
N PRO A 360 18.88 26.84 -42.29
CA PRO A 360 18.29 26.11 -41.12
C PRO A 360 18.44 26.85 -39.79
N PHE A 361 19.42 27.72 -39.70
CA PHE A 361 19.75 28.47 -38.48
C PHE A 361 19.36 29.94 -38.57
N ASN A 362 18.39 30.28 -39.40
CA ASN A 362 17.85 31.62 -39.54
C ASN A 362 16.77 31.90 -38.50
N LEU A 363 16.80 33.11 -37.94
CA LEU A 363 15.79 33.54 -36.95
C LEU A 363 14.35 33.53 -37.47
N LYS A 364 14.14 33.84 -38.75
CA LYS A 364 12.82 33.95 -39.39
C LYS A 364 12.17 32.58 -39.67
N MET A 365 12.98 31.56 -39.93
CA MET A 365 12.54 30.22 -40.33
C MET A 365 12.30 29.27 -39.12
N GLY A 366 11.77 29.77 -38.02
CA GLY A 366 11.51 28.97 -36.83
C GLY A 366 12.69 28.90 -35.86
N GLY A 367 13.75 29.66 -36.12
CA GLY A 367 14.76 29.99 -35.14
C GLY A 367 15.86 28.96 -34.90
N GLY A 368 16.24 28.20 -35.90
CA GLY A 368 17.44 27.38 -35.82
C GLY A 368 17.33 26.19 -34.86
N HIS A 369 16.18 25.53 -34.84
CA HIS A 369 15.92 24.37 -33.99
C HIS A 369 16.87 23.23 -34.31
N ASN A 370 17.45 22.67 -33.27
CA ASN A 370 18.18 21.42 -33.29
C ASN A 370 17.94 20.67 -31.98
N ASP A 371 17.81 19.39 -32.02
CA ASP A 371 17.71 18.58 -30.80
C ASP A 371 18.54 17.30 -30.89
N PHE A 372 18.95 16.84 -29.74
CA PHE A 372 19.66 15.59 -29.55
C PHE A 372 18.86 14.72 -28.59
N LEU A 373 18.49 13.52 -29.02
CA LEU A 373 17.94 12.50 -28.15
C LEU A 373 18.86 11.30 -28.16
N LYS A 374 19.39 10.95 -27.00
CA LYS A 374 20.17 9.73 -26.79
C LYS A 374 19.39 8.73 -25.95
N GLU A 375 19.20 7.53 -26.48
CA GLU A 375 18.56 6.40 -25.80
C GLU A 375 19.43 5.14 -25.98
N GLY A 376 20.16 4.76 -24.95
CA GLY A 376 21.13 3.69 -25.02
C GLY A 376 22.19 3.95 -26.11
N ASP A 377 22.25 3.08 -27.11
CA ASP A 377 23.16 3.17 -28.27
C ASP A 377 22.60 3.98 -29.45
N LYS A 378 21.38 4.52 -29.30
CA LYS A 378 20.71 5.27 -30.35
C LYS A 378 20.87 6.77 -30.12
N LEU A 379 21.21 7.49 -31.18
CA LEU A 379 21.26 8.94 -31.25
C LEU A 379 20.32 9.41 -32.34
N ARG A 380 19.37 10.28 -31.99
CA ARG A 380 18.50 10.99 -32.91
C ARG A 380 18.83 12.46 -32.89
N ILE A 381 18.95 13.06 -34.04
CA ILE A 381 19.20 14.51 -34.18
C ILE A 381 18.14 15.09 -35.09
N PHE A 382 17.46 16.18 -34.62
CA PHE A 382 16.58 16.96 -35.47
C PHE A 382 17.35 18.09 -36.14
N TRP A 383 17.15 18.26 -37.42
CA TRP A 383 17.67 19.37 -38.18
C TRP A 383 16.82 19.69 -39.41
N TYR A 384 16.37 20.92 -39.54
CA TYR A 384 15.65 21.48 -40.70
C TYR A 384 14.47 20.62 -41.15
N GLY A 385 13.54 20.34 -40.27
CA GLY A 385 12.32 19.59 -40.56
C GLY A 385 12.48 18.08 -40.66
N GLN A 386 13.66 17.53 -40.42
CA GLN A 386 13.94 16.11 -40.54
C GLN A 386 14.67 15.56 -39.32
N TYR A 387 14.40 14.30 -38.98
CA TYR A 387 15.14 13.53 -37.99
C TYR A 387 16.16 12.62 -38.67
N TYR A 388 17.37 12.60 -38.09
CA TYR A 388 18.46 11.71 -38.48
C TYR A 388 18.73 10.74 -37.33
N TYR A 389 18.84 9.44 -37.67
CA TYR A 389 19.00 8.37 -36.69
C TYR A 389 20.35 7.69 -36.90
N PHE A 390 21.05 7.45 -35.79
CA PHE A 390 22.35 6.76 -35.78
C PHE A 390 22.32 5.71 -34.68
N THR A 391 22.91 4.52 -34.97
CA THR A 391 23.19 3.49 -33.96
C THR A 391 24.69 3.49 -33.70
N ILE A 392 25.09 3.82 -32.48
CA ILE A 392 26.47 4.01 -32.06
C ILE A 392 26.68 3.16 -30.81
N PRO A 393 27.14 1.90 -30.93
CA PRO A 393 27.26 1.00 -29.78
C PRO A 393 28.11 1.54 -28.64
N GLU A 394 29.12 2.35 -28.94
CA GLU A 394 30.08 2.91 -28.00
C GLU A 394 29.43 3.84 -26.98
N ILE A 395 28.34 4.54 -27.34
CA ILE A 395 27.68 5.48 -26.42
C ILE A 395 26.70 4.83 -25.44
N LYS A 396 26.41 3.53 -25.59
CA LYS A 396 25.35 2.83 -24.86
C LYS A 396 25.38 3.12 -23.37
N ASP A 397 26.54 2.99 -22.74
CA ASP A 397 26.73 3.14 -21.29
C ASP A 397 27.34 4.48 -20.89
N MET A 398 27.64 5.37 -21.85
CA MET A 398 28.20 6.69 -21.57
C MET A 398 27.11 7.59 -20.99
N ALA A 399 27.39 8.16 -19.82
CA ALA A 399 26.51 9.11 -19.15
C ALA A 399 26.97 10.54 -19.39
N CYS A 400 26.06 11.39 -19.84
CA CYS A 400 26.33 12.81 -20.04
C CYS A 400 26.35 13.54 -18.69
N GLU A 401 27.47 14.14 -18.36
CA GLU A 401 27.68 14.93 -17.13
C GLU A 401 28.03 16.39 -17.39
N LYS A 402 28.47 16.71 -18.63
CA LYS A 402 28.85 18.07 -19.03
C LYS A 402 28.34 18.39 -20.42
N ILE A 403 28.05 19.67 -20.64
CA ILE A 403 27.79 20.24 -21.96
C ILE A 403 28.78 21.36 -22.17
N GLN A 404 29.56 21.27 -23.24
CA GLN A 404 30.54 22.27 -23.59
C GLN A 404 30.10 23.01 -24.85
N VAL A 405 30.08 24.34 -24.79
CA VAL A 405 29.78 25.25 -25.91
C VAL A 405 30.99 26.10 -26.23
N TRP A 406 31.39 26.12 -27.50
CA TRP A 406 32.45 26.97 -28.00
C TRP A 406 31.92 27.77 -29.18
N ILE A 407 32.21 29.07 -29.23
CA ILE A 407 31.89 30.01 -30.33
C ILE A 407 33.13 30.78 -30.70
N GLY A 408 33.47 30.81 -31.98
CA GLY A 408 34.71 31.43 -32.42
C GLY A 408 34.72 31.88 -33.85
N GLN A 409 35.88 32.35 -34.25
CA GLN A 409 36.21 32.91 -35.54
C GLN A 409 37.52 32.32 -36.07
N TRP A 410 37.81 32.55 -37.35
CA TRP A 410 39.07 32.14 -37.94
C TRP A 410 40.15 33.16 -37.65
N GLY A 411 41.22 32.73 -37.02
CA GLY A 411 42.53 33.32 -36.92
C GLY A 411 42.61 34.84 -36.66
N ASP A 412 43.20 35.54 -37.58
CA ASP A 412 43.47 36.96 -37.55
C ASP A 412 42.28 37.87 -37.96
N ARG A 413 41.14 37.25 -38.28
CA ARG A 413 39.93 38.01 -38.63
C ARG A 413 39.34 38.65 -37.37
N ASN A 414 38.80 39.84 -37.49
CA ASN A 414 38.25 40.59 -36.37
C ASN A 414 36.74 40.40 -36.19
N LEU A 415 36.19 40.83 -35.07
CA LEU A 415 34.77 40.72 -34.75
C LEU A 415 33.87 41.68 -35.56
N GLY A 416 34.43 42.49 -36.43
CA GLY A 416 33.65 43.38 -37.28
C GLY A 416 33.06 42.62 -38.50
N ASN A 417 33.40 43.15 -39.67
CA ASN A 417 32.85 42.67 -40.93
C ASN A 417 33.46 41.35 -41.46
N GLN A 418 34.26 40.67 -40.65
CA GLN A 418 34.90 39.39 -41.02
C GLN A 418 34.41 38.19 -40.21
N LEU A 419 33.70 38.41 -39.11
CA LEU A 419 33.01 37.38 -38.35
C LEU A 419 31.60 37.25 -38.87
N VAL A 420 31.08 36.03 -38.92
CA VAL A 420 29.63 35.77 -39.14
C VAL A 420 28.79 36.68 -38.28
N THR A 421 27.92 37.48 -38.92
CA THR A 421 27.19 38.58 -38.29
C THR A 421 26.36 38.12 -37.10
N HIS A 422 25.68 37.00 -37.24
CA HIS A 422 24.93 36.34 -36.15
C HIS A 422 25.53 34.96 -35.93
N ASN A 423 26.32 34.81 -34.90
CA ASN A 423 26.94 33.54 -34.50
C ASN A 423 26.62 33.29 -33.03
N TYR A 424 25.44 32.81 -32.74
CA TYR A 424 24.86 32.75 -31.40
C TYR A 424 24.23 31.42 -31.10
N LEU A 425 24.37 30.94 -29.83
CA LEU A 425 23.46 29.96 -29.25
C LEU A 425 22.30 30.75 -28.61
N LYS A 426 21.09 30.58 -29.16
CA LYS A 426 19.92 31.37 -28.79
C LYS A 426 19.11 30.73 -27.65
N LYS A 427 19.07 29.40 -27.56
CA LYS A 427 18.37 28.69 -26.49
C LYS A 427 19.00 27.32 -26.28
N ILE A 428 19.01 26.89 -25.04
CA ILE A 428 19.40 25.53 -24.66
C ILE A 428 18.64 25.09 -23.42
N TRP A 429 18.18 23.83 -23.41
CA TRP A 429 17.73 23.15 -22.21
C TRP A 429 18.03 21.65 -22.31
N PHE A 430 18.24 21.03 -21.15
CA PHE A 430 18.66 19.64 -21.03
C PHE A 430 17.73 18.87 -20.11
N ARG A 431 17.30 17.70 -20.54
CA ARG A 431 16.43 16.78 -19.83
C ARG A 431 17.12 15.42 -19.69
N LYS A 432 17.15 14.90 -18.49
CA LYS A 432 17.50 13.49 -18.22
C LYS A 432 16.26 12.65 -18.33
N ASP A 433 16.34 11.56 -19.09
CA ASP A 433 15.25 10.58 -19.29
C ASP A 433 15.54 9.29 -18.51
N ASN A 434 14.49 8.51 -18.24
CA ASN A 434 14.55 7.25 -17.52
C ASN A 434 15.14 7.38 -16.10
N VAL A 435 14.80 8.45 -15.39
CA VAL A 435 15.10 8.57 -13.96
C VAL A 435 14.22 7.58 -13.22
N GLU A 436 14.83 6.58 -12.60
CA GLU A 436 14.12 5.57 -11.82
C GLU A 436 13.63 6.20 -10.52
N LYS A 437 12.33 6.12 -10.31
CA LYS A 437 11.63 6.62 -9.13
C LYS A 437 10.78 5.54 -8.52
N TYR A 438 10.58 5.62 -7.23
CA TYR A 438 9.64 4.79 -6.47
C TYR A 438 8.42 5.63 -6.13
N ARG A 439 7.24 5.04 -6.26
CA ARG A 439 5.99 5.63 -5.83
C ARG A 439 5.31 4.65 -4.89
N ASP A 440 5.06 5.09 -3.67
CA ASP A 440 4.23 4.41 -2.70
C ASP A 440 2.79 4.29 -3.22
N VAL A 441 2.20 3.10 -3.09
CA VAL A 441 0.82 2.82 -3.51
C VAL A 441 0.00 2.48 -2.27
N PRO A 442 -1.09 3.22 -2.00
CA PRO A 442 -1.91 2.96 -0.82
C PRO A 442 -2.38 1.51 -0.77
N ASN A 443 -2.04 0.84 0.31
CA ASN A 443 -2.41 -0.54 0.54
C ASN A 443 -3.85 -0.68 1.08
N ARG A 444 -4.37 -1.93 1.08
CA ARG A 444 -5.73 -2.26 1.49
C ARG A 444 -6.04 -1.86 2.91
N TYR A 445 -5.13 -2.12 3.83
CA TYR A 445 -5.22 -1.76 5.24
C TYR A 445 -4.18 -0.72 5.57
N LYS A 446 -4.61 0.41 6.12
CA LYS A 446 -3.75 1.51 6.55
C LYS A 446 -3.28 1.31 7.98
N SER A 447 -2.22 2.00 8.36
CA SER A 447 -1.83 2.10 9.76
C SER A 447 -2.98 2.64 10.61
N GLY A 448 -3.31 1.93 11.69
CA GLY A 448 -4.44 2.23 12.59
C GLY A 448 -5.75 1.54 12.23
N ASP A 449 -5.87 0.90 11.07
CA ASP A 449 -7.06 0.12 10.72
C ASP A 449 -7.21 -1.10 11.64
N VAL A 450 -8.45 -1.40 12.00
CA VAL A 450 -8.80 -2.56 12.83
C VAL A 450 -9.65 -3.51 12.02
N VAL A 451 -9.16 -4.74 11.86
CA VAL A 451 -9.90 -5.85 11.26
C VAL A 451 -10.42 -6.74 12.39
N TYR A 452 -11.74 -6.92 12.43
CA TYR A 452 -12.41 -7.86 13.33
C TYR A 452 -13.03 -9.00 12.52
N ILE A 453 -12.70 -10.22 12.89
CA ILE A 453 -13.29 -11.43 12.31
C ILE A 453 -14.15 -12.06 13.40
N ASP A 454 -15.46 -12.13 13.18
CA ASP A 454 -16.37 -12.82 14.10
C ASP A 454 -16.39 -14.32 13.78
N GLY A 455 -15.99 -15.11 14.76
CA GLY A 455 -15.96 -16.57 14.61
C GLY A 455 -17.38 -17.22 14.59
N ASN A 456 -18.40 -16.55 15.15
CA ASN A 456 -19.74 -17.12 15.25
C ASN A 456 -20.52 -17.01 13.94
N ASP A 457 -20.48 -15.85 13.29
CA ASP A 457 -21.18 -15.59 12.02
C ASP A 457 -20.25 -15.62 10.79
N THR A 458 -18.96 -15.89 11.02
CA THR A 458 -17.92 -15.92 9.98
C THR A 458 -17.81 -14.62 9.19
N ALA A 459 -18.12 -13.48 9.81
CA ALA A 459 -18.12 -12.18 9.17
C ALA A 459 -16.83 -11.41 9.42
N VAL A 460 -16.40 -10.65 8.41
CA VAL A 460 -15.23 -9.79 8.44
C VAL A 460 -15.68 -8.33 8.51
N TYR A 461 -15.11 -7.57 9.43
CA TYR A 461 -15.36 -6.15 9.62
C TYR A 461 -14.05 -5.38 9.59
N VAL A 462 -14.01 -4.27 8.85
CA VAL A 462 -12.89 -3.32 8.84
C VAL A 462 -13.41 -2.01 9.39
N ASN A 463 -12.82 -1.55 10.50
CA ASN A 463 -13.26 -0.34 11.21
C ASN A 463 -14.76 -0.35 11.53
N GLY A 464 -15.30 -1.52 11.89
CA GLY A 464 -16.70 -1.72 12.22
C GLY A 464 -17.65 -1.84 11.02
N MET A 465 -17.16 -1.73 9.79
CA MET A 465 -17.94 -1.94 8.57
C MET A 465 -17.73 -3.35 8.03
N LYS A 466 -18.83 -4.05 7.71
CA LYS A 466 -18.76 -5.40 7.14
C LYS A 466 -18.12 -5.38 5.75
N ARG A 467 -17.07 -6.18 5.57
CA ARG A 467 -16.21 -6.22 4.38
C ARG A 467 -15.92 -7.67 3.95
N MET A 468 -16.95 -8.40 3.56
CA MET A 468 -16.82 -9.81 3.13
C MET A 468 -16.02 -9.97 1.82
N GLU A 469 -15.95 -8.90 1.02
CA GLU A 469 -15.15 -8.86 -0.21
C GLU A 469 -13.63 -8.90 0.04
N ASP A 470 -13.20 -8.68 1.27
CA ASP A 470 -11.80 -8.79 1.66
C ASP A 470 -11.37 -10.25 1.86
N GLU A 471 -12.33 -11.15 2.08
CA GLU A 471 -12.05 -12.58 2.25
C GLU A 471 -11.69 -13.23 0.92
N ILE A 472 -10.54 -13.90 0.87
CA ILE A 472 -10.06 -14.59 -0.32
C ILE A 472 -10.88 -15.88 -0.50
N ARG A 473 -11.34 -16.11 -1.73
CA ARG A 473 -12.12 -17.30 -2.07
C ARG A 473 -11.34 -18.58 -1.77
N GLY A 474 -11.93 -19.46 -0.99
CA GLY A 474 -11.31 -20.69 -0.51
C GLY A 474 -10.88 -20.64 0.96
N SER A 475 -11.06 -19.51 1.63
CA SER A 475 -10.96 -19.43 3.07
C SER A 475 -11.87 -20.43 3.76
N LYS A 476 -11.38 -21.03 4.82
CA LYS A 476 -12.13 -22.00 5.65
C LYS A 476 -12.01 -21.60 7.11
N HIS A 477 -13.08 -21.03 7.64
CA HIS A 477 -13.23 -20.80 9.07
C HIS A 477 -13.23 -22.15 9.81
N PHE A 478 -12.71 -22.18 11.01
CA PHE A 478 -12.53 -23.40 11.78
C PHE A 478 -12.90 -23.21 13.24
N LEU A 479 -13.22 -24.33 13.87
CA LEU A 479 -13.47 -24.43 15.32
C LEU A 479 -12.21 -24.94 16.00
N VAL A 480 -11.95 -24.48 17.21
CA VAL A 480 -10.86 -24.93 18.07
C VAL A 480 -11.37 -25.98 19.04
N PRO A 481 -10.93 -27.25 18.94
CA PRO A 481 -11.35 -28.31 19.84
C PRO A 481 -10.79 -28.11 21.26
N PRO A 482 -11.28 -28.89 22.25
CA PRO A 482 -10.68 -28.95 23.58
C PRO A 482 -9.17 -29.21 23.55
N GLY A 483 -8.44 -28.54 24.45
CA GLY A 483 -6.98 -28.61 24.55
C GLY A 483 -6.27 -27.45 23.86
N GLU A 484 -5.02 -27.67 23.45
CA GLU A 484 -4.16 -26.65 22.84
C GLU A 484 -4.24 -26.66 21.32
N THR A 485 -4.36 -25.48 20.73
CA THR A 485 -4.32 -25.28 19.28
C THR A 485 -3.41 -24.11 18.95
N GLU A 486 -2.38 -24.39 18.15
CA GLU A 486 -1.50 -23.36 17.59
C GLU A 486 -2.13 -22.76 16.35
N ILE A 487 -2.05 -21.43 16.25
CA ILE A 487 -2.49 -20.64 15.10
C ILE A 487 -1.32 -19.77 14.65
N GLN A 488 -1.06 -19.78 13.37
CA GLN A 488 -0.04 -18.96 12.71
C GLN A 488 -0.67 -17.83 11.92
N PHE A 489 -0.04 -16.66 11.97
CA PHE A 489 -0.47 -15.48 11.24
C PHE A 489 0.64 -15.02 10.30
N SER A 490 0.25 -14.74 9.05
CA SER A 490 1.10 -14.14 8.05
C SER A 490 0.52 -12.79 7.61
N TYR A 491 1.40 -11.90 7.19
CA TYR A 491 1.07 -10.54 6.74
C TYR A 491 2.09 -10.09 5.70
N SER A 492 1.85 -8.97 5.01
CA SER A 492 2.76 -8.46 3.98
C SER A 492 4.15 -8.17 4.54
N ALA A 493 5.19 -8.52 3.80
CA ALA A 493 6.59 -8.39 4.23
C ALA A 493 7.00 -6.94 4.54
N PHE A 494 6.36 -5.96 3.89
CA PHE A 494 6.59 -4.54 4.11
C PHE A 494 5.89 -4.00 5.38
N SER A 495 4.93 -4.74 5.98
CA SER A 495 4.21 -4.32 7.19
C SER A 495 5.13 -4.36 8.42
N SER A 496 5.85 -3.27 8.64
CA SER A 496 6.76 -3.09 9.78
C SER A 496 6.55 -1.70 10.42
N PRO A 497 6.14 -1.65 11.72
CA PRO A 497 5.98 -2.77 12.65
C PRO A 497 4.79 -3.69 12.30
N PRO A 498 4.85 -4.97 12.68
CA PRO A 498 3.82 -5.96 12.38
C PRO A 498 2.49 -5.64 13.07
N PRO A 499 1.35 -6.19 12.58
CA PRO A 499 0.05 -5.98 13.20
C PRO A 499 -0.01 -6.57 14.61
N THR A 500 -0.81 -5.97 15.49
CA THR A 500 -1.13 -6.51 16.80
C THR A 500 -2.36 -7.40 16.68
N ILE A 501 -2.20 -8.69 17.00
CA ILE A 501 -3.25 -9.70 16.80
C ILE A 501 -3.68 -10.30 18.13
N LYS A 502 -4.99 -10.33 18.36
CA LYS A 502 -5.62 -11.00 19.51
C LYS A 502 -6.67 -11.98 19.00
N ALA A 503 -6.72 -13.15 19.60
CA ALA A 503 -7.79 -14.12 19.39
C ALA A 503 -8.65 -14.24 20.65
N LYS A 504 -9.96 -14.46 20.48
CA LYS A 504 -10.92 -14.61 21.58
C LYS A 504 -11.74 -15.86 21.36
N ILE A 505 -11.96 -16.59 22.42
CA ILE A 505 -12.89 -17.72 22.46
C ILE A 505 -13.83 -17.63 23.65
N ARG A 506 -14.99 -18.23 23.51
CA ARG A 506 -15.91 -18.51 24.62
C ARG A 506 -16.01 -20.02 24.77
N GLU A 507 -15.52 -20.56 25.86
CA GLU A 507 -15.55 -22.00 26.10
C GLU A 507 -16.97 -22.51 26.20
N ALA A 508 -17.19 -23.71 25.65
CA ALA A 508 -18.47 -24.40 25.67
C ALA A 508 -18.34 -25.78 26.29
N TYR A 509 -19.38 -26.18 26.98
CA TYR A 509 -19.47 -27.44 27.70
C TYR A 509 -20.82 -28.11 27.40
N LEU A 510 -20.81 -29.42 27.22
CA LEU A 510 -22.02 -30.20 27.05
C LEU A 510 -22.53 -30.77 28.38
#